data_6810373a9e076101e4212e78eca2efe7
#
_entry.id   6810373a9e076101e4212e78eca2efe7
#
_cell.length_a   1.000
_cell.length_b   1.000
_cell.length_c   1.000
_cell.angle_alpha   90.00
_cell.angle_beta   90.00
_cell.angle_gamma   90.00
#
_symmetry.space_group_name_H-M   'P 1'
#
loop_
_entity.id
_entity.type
_entity.pdbx_description
1 polymer ?
#
loop_
_entity_poly.entity_id
_entity_poly.type
_entity_poly.pdbx_seq_one_letter_code
_entity_poly.pdbx_strand_id
1 'polypeptide(L)'
;LGMGSSVTASAQINPLIAAASPLLFRAAAIRNTATQDDIYGLRGEFVSELTAFDHRARALGEDGELLSDARYALCTFVDETVLNTPWGSQSKWQEDSLLSTFFNETWGGDRFFVILDRAKQQPGRNLALLELQFVCLMLGFEGNNYVLEWCRSRLD
;
A
#
# COMPACT_ATOMS: atom_id res chain seq x y z
N LEU A 1 31.87 2.44 -18.63
CA LEU A 1 31.95 3.84 -18.47
C LEU A 1 30.59 4.47 -18.58
N GLY A 2 30.08 4.69 -19.78
CA GLY A 2 28.71 5.13 -19.91
C GLY A 2 27.74 4.18 -19.25
N MET A 3 28.15 2.97 -19.06
CA MET A 3 27.32 1.98 -18.41
C MET A 3 27.10 2.25 -16.94
N GLY A 4 28.07 2.83 -16.30
CA GLY A 4 27.88 3.21 -14.92
C GLY A 4 26.75 4.20 -14.76
N SER A 5 26.64 5.14 -15.69
CA SER A 5 25.54 6.10 -15.68
C SER A 5 24.20 5.43 -15.89
N SER A 6 24.13 4.51 -16.83
CA SER A 6 22.89 3.80 -17.10
C SER A 6 22.44 3.00 -15.88
N VAL A 7 23.37 2.30 -15.26
CA VAL A 7 23.06 1.55 -14.06
C VAL A 7 22.61 2.48 -12.96
N THR A 8 23.28 3.61 -12.83
CA THR A 8 22.89 4.60 -11.84
C THR A 8 21.47 5.12 -12.10
N ALA A 9 21.16 5.40 -13.36
CA ALA A 9 19.83 5.88 -13.70
C ALA A 9 18.78 4.82 -13.42
N SER A 10 19.08 3.56 -13.72
CA SER A 10 18.12 2.49 -13.42
C SER A 10 18.01 2.23 -11.93
N ALA A 11 19.06 2.63 -11.18
CA ALA A 11 19.00 2.52 -9.75
C ALA A 11 18.10 3.60 -9.14
N GLN A 12 17.54 4.48 -9.97
CA GLN A 12 16.51 5.38 -9.51
C GLN A 12 15.24 4.59 -9.29
N ILE A 13 15.36 3.61 -8.44
CA ILE A 13 14.24 2.81 -8.02
C ILE A 13 13.32 3.73 -7.23
N ASN A 14 12.05 3.58 -7.47
CA ASN A 14 11.03 4.30 -6.74
C ASN A 14 11.28 4.16 -5.23
N PRO A 15 11.55 5.24 -4.52
CA PRO A 15 11.90 5.16 -3.10
C PRO A 15 10.74 4.64 -2.25
N LEU A 16 9.50 4.91 -2.64
CA LEU A 16 8.35 4.41 -1.89
C LEU A 16 8.21 2.91 -2.06
N ILE A 17 8.38 2.40 -3.27
CA ILE A 17 8.32 0.96 -3.50
C ILE A 17 9.49 0.26 -2.79
N ALA A 18 10.68 0.83 -2.89
CA ALA A 18 11.83 0.25 -2.20
C ALA A 18 11.61 0.17 -0.70
N ALA A 19 11.08 1.24 -0.10
CA ALA A 19 10.81 1.29 1.33
C ALA A 19 9.67 0.34 1.73
N ALA A 20 8.70 0.12 0.84
CA ALA A 20 7.53 -0.70 1.12
C ALA A 20 7.72 -2.18 0.78
N SER A 21 8.82 -2.55 0.12
CA SER A 21 8.99 -3.92 -0.37
C SER A 21 8.79 -5.00 0.68
N PRO A 22 9.36 -4.90 1.88
CA PRO A 22 9.14 -5.96 2.88
C PRO A 22 7.67 -6.12 3.23
N LEU A 23 6.95 -5.02 3.35
CA LEU A 23 5.52 -5.04 3.65
C LEU A 23 4.72 -5.64 2.50
N LEU A 24 5.05 -5.26 1.28
CA LEU A 24 4.35 -5.77 0.10
C LEU A 24 4.54 -7.27 -0.06
N PHE A 25 5.77 -7.76 0.15
CA PHE A 25 6.05 -9.19 0.10
C PHE A 25 5.30 -9.93 1.19
N ARG A 26 5.26 -9.38 2.39
CA ARG A 26 4.55 -10.01 3.50
C ARG A 26 3.05 -10.10 3.22
N ALA A 27 2.47 -9.04 2.71
CA ALA A 27 1.05 -9.01 2.36
C ALA A 27 0.73 -10.02 1.25
N ALA A 28 1.58 -10.07 0.22
CA ALA A 28 1.40 -11.01 -0.87
C ALA A 28 1.46 -12.46 -0.37
N ALA A 29 2.34 -12.72 0.61
CA ALA A 29 2.50 -14.07 1.14
C ALA A 29 1.27 -14.58 1.88
N ILE A 30 0.55 -13.69 2.57
CA ILE A 30 -0.62 -14.13 3.34
C ILE A 30 -1.91 -14.18 2.52
N ARG A 31 -1.90 -13.60 1.34
CA ARG A 31 -3.11 -13.40 0.55
C ARG A 31 -3.91 -14.67 0.29
N ASN A 32 -3.22 -15.75 -0.01
CA ASN A 32 -3.88 -17.02 -0.37
C ASN A 32 -3.81 -18.06 0.74
N THR A 33 -3.53 -17.65 1.97
CA THR A 33 -3.44 -18.58 3.08
C THR A 33 -4.83 -18.91 3.62
N ALA A 34 -5.04 -20.18 3.95
CA ALA A 34 -6.32 -20.63 4.49
C ALA A 34 -6.42 -20.44 6.00
N THR A 35 -5.28 -20.37 6.69
CA THR A 35 -5.22 -20.28 8.14
C THR A 35 -4.13 -19.33 8.59
N GLN A 36 -4.31 -18.78 9.79
CA GLN A 36 -3.32 -17.96 10.46
C GLN A 36 -3.43 -18.23 11.95
N ASP A 37 -2.35 -18.74 12.53
CA ASP A 37 -2.37 -19.16 13.93
C ASP A 37 -2.33 -17.98 14.90
N ASP A 38 -1.64 -16.90 14.52
CA ASP A 38 -1.44 -15.76 15.40
C ASP A 38 -1.75 -14.46 14.66
N ILE A 39 -3.03 -14.14 14.57
CA ILE A 39 -3.49 -12.93 13.88
C ILE A 39 -3.00 -11.68 14.61
N TYR A 40 -2.99 -11.72 15.94
CA TYR A 40 -2.56 -10.59 16.73
C TYR A 40 -1.08 -10.29 16.52
N GLY A 41 -0.26 -11.34 16.50
CA GLY A 41 1.16 -11.19 16.20
C GLY A 41 1.41 -10.70 14.78
N LEU A 42 0.62 -11.17 13.83
CA LEU A 42 0.71 -10.72 12.45
C LEU A 42 0.41 -9.22 12.35
N ARG A 43 -0.61 -8.76 13.09
CA ARG A 43 -0.94 -7.34 13.12
C ARG A 43 0.24 -6.53 13.65
N GLY A 44 0.89 -7.00 14.70
CA GLY A 44 2.07 -6.36 15.25
C GLY A 44 3.21 -6.28 14.24
N GLU A 45 3.39 -7.33 13.44
CA GLU A 45 4.39 -7.33 12.38
C GLU A 45 4.10 -6.25 11.34
N PHE A 46 2.86 -6.08 10.93
CA PHE A 46 2.50 -5.05 9.96
C PHE A 46 2.63 -3.65 10.53
N VAL A 47 2.28 -3.46 11.81
CA VAL A 47 2.50 -2.17 12.47
C VAL A 47 4.00 -1.82 12.44
N SER A 48 4.86 -2.79 12.77
CA SER A 48 6.30 -2.59 12.73
C SER A 48 6.79 -2.28 11.32
N GLU A 49 6.27 -2.99 10.32
CA GLU A 49 6.68 -2.75 8.93
C GLU A 49 6.24 -1.39 8.43
N LEU A 50 5.08 -0.91 8.84
CA LEU A 50 4.64 0.43 8.46
C LEU A 50 5.51 1.49 9.10
N THR A 51 5.89 1.30 10.35
CA THR A 51 6.81 2.21 11.03
C THR A 51 8.17 2.21 10.35
N ALA A 52 8.66 1.03 10.00
CA ALA A 52 9.94 0.90 9.28
C ALA A 52 9.85 1.53 7.89
N PHE A 53 8.73 1.36 7.21
CA PHE A 53 8.50 2.02 5.93
C PHE A 53 8.64 3.53 6.05
N ASP A 54 7.99 4.12 7.05
CA ASP A 54 8.06 5.55 7.27
C ASP A 54 9.52 6.01 7.45
N HIS A 55 10.28 5.29 8.27
CA HIS A 55 11.68 5.62 8.49
C HIS A 55 12.50 5.51 7.20
N ARG A 56 12.32 4.42 6.46
CA ARG A 56 13.07 4.21 5.23
C ARG A 56 12.74 5.25 4.17
N ALA A 57 11.46 5.58 4.04
CA ALA A 57 11.03 6.57 3.05
C ALA A 57 11.59 7.95 3.38
N ARG A 58 11.56 8.33 4.65
CA ARG A 58 12.12 9.61 5.07
C ARG A 58 13.63 9.66 4.85
N ALA A 59 14.33 8.56 5.09
CA ALA A 59 15.75 8.49 4.85
C ALA A 59 16.09 8.65 3.35
N LEU A 60 15.15 8.30 2.48
CA LEU A 60 15.32 8.45 1.04
C LEU A 60 14.80 9.78 0.52
N GLY A 61 14.39 10.69 1.42
CA GLY A 61 13.98 12.03 1.04
C GLY A 61 12.49 12.25 0.87
N GLU A 62 11.69 11.22 1.09
CA GLU A 62 10.23 11.36 0.98
C GLU A 62 9.66 11.87 2.30
N ASP A 63 8.72 12.79 2.22
CA ASP A 63 8.08 13.34 3.42
C ASP A 63 6.71 13.93 3.08
N GLY A 64 6.10 14.54 4.08
CA GLY A 64 4.91 15.35 3.92
C GLY A 64 3.69 14.59 3.44
N GLU A 65 2.92 15.25 2.61
CA GLU A 65 1.64 14.72 2.14
C GLU A 65 1.82 13.46 1.29
N LEU A 66 2.86 13.43 0.47
CA LEU A 66 3.13 12.28 -0.38
C LEU A 66 3.36 11.01 0.45
N LEU A 67 4.14 11.15 1.52
CA LEU A 67 4.39 10.02 2.41
C LEU A 67 3.13 9.61 3.16
N SER A 68 2.33 10.57 3.60
CA SER A 68 1.07 10.29 4.27
C SER A 68 0.11 9.53 3.34
N ASP A 69 0.01 9.95 2.10
CA ASP A 69 -0.84 9.28 1.11
C ASP A 69 -0.34 7.85 0.84
N ALA A 70 0.97 7.68 0.77
CA ALA A 70 1.55 6.35 0.57
C ALA A 70 1.23 5.43 1.75
N ARG A 71 1.35 5.94 2.98
CA ARG A 71 1.00 5.17 4.18
C ARG A 71 -0.47 4.79 4.18
N TYR A 72 -1.33 5.71 3.79
CA TYR A 72 -2.76 5.43 3.71
C TYR A 72 -3.03 4.30 2.72
N ALA A 73 -2.43 4.39 1.55
CA ALA A 73 -2.60 3.36 0.52
C ALA A 73 -2.12 1.99 1.02
N LEU A 74 -0.98 1.94 1.71
CA LEU A 74 -0.45 0.69 2.22
C LEU A 74 -1.31 0.11 3.33
N CYS A 75 -1.80 0.95 4.25
CA CYS A 75 -2.70 0.49 5.30
C CYS A 75 -3.96 -0.12 4.71
N THR A 76 -4.55 0.57 3.74
CA THR A 76 -5.77 0.11 3.08
C THR A 76 -5.53 -1.20 2.35
N PHE A 77 -4.40 -1.30 1.66
CA PHE A 77 -4.04 -2.52 0.92
C PHE A 77 -3.87 -3.72 1.86
N VAL A 78 -3.15 -3.55 2.96
CA VAL A 78 -2.92 -4.64 3.91
C VAL A 78 -4.23 -5.05 4.58
N ASP A 79 -5.02 -4.06 5.02
CA ASP A 79 -6.30 -4.37 5.67
C ASP A 79 -7.20 -5.17 4.74
N GLU A 80 -7.32 -4.77 3.48
CA GLU A 80 -8.15 -5.52 2.54
C GLU A 80 -7.59 -6.92 2.30
N THR A 81 -6.28 -7.05 2.18
CA THR A 81 -5.65 -8.35 1.97
C THR A 81 -5.99 -9.30 3.11
N VAL A 82 -5.87 -8.83 4.35
CA VAL A 82 -6.22 -9.65 5.52
C VAL A 82 -7.71 -9.98 5.53
N LEU A 83 -8.56 -8.98 5.32
CA LEU A 83 -10.01 -9.18 5.40
C LEU A 83 -10.55 -10.09 4.29
N ASN A 84 -9.81 -10.24 3.21
CA ASN A 84 -10.19 -11.15 2.12
C ASN A 84 -9.74 -12.58 2.36
N THR A 85 -9.00 -12.85 3.44
CA THR A 85 -8.69 -14.25 3.80
C THR A 85 -9.83 -14.81 4.63
N PRO A 86 -10.00 -16.17 4.63
CA PRO A 86 -11.04 -16.78 5.47
C PRO A 86 -10.84 -16.49 6.96
N TRP A 87 -9.59 -16.51 7.42
CA TRP A 87 -9.29 -16.27 8.83
C TRP A 87 -9.43 -14.79 9.19
N GLY A 88 -9.11 -13.89 8.27
CA GLY A 88 -9.19 -12.45 8.53
C GLY A 88 -10.62 -11.96 8.58
N SER A 89 -11.47 -12.45 7.70
CA SER A 89 -12.87 -12.01 7.64
C SER A 89 -13.65 -12.39 8.90
N GLN A 90 -13.22 -13.44 9.59
CA GLN A 90 -13.86 -13.91 10.81
C GLN A 90 -13.19 -13.41 12.07
N SER A 91 -12.16 -12.59 11.93
CA SER A 91 -11.39 -12.06 13.04
C SER A 91 -11.92 -10.69 13.44
N LYS A 92 -11.27 -10.11 14.46
CA LYS A 92 -11.56 -8.74 14.89
C LYS A 92 -10.66 -7.72 14.19
N TRP A 93 -10.02 -8.11 13.08
CA TRP A 93 -9.12 -7.20 12.38
C TRP A 93 -9.79 -5.89 11.99
N GLN A 94 -11.05 -5.96 11.54
CA GLN A 94 -11.78 -4.76 11.14
C GLN A 94 -11.85 -3.73 12.27
N GLU A 95 -11.98 -4.18 13.51
CA GLU A 95 -12.06 -3.29 14.67
C GLU A 95 -10.70 -2.68 15.02
N ASP A 96 -9.62 -3.41 14.75
CA ASP A 96 -8.26 -3.02 15.05
C ASP A 96 -7.40 -2.93 13.78
N SER A 97 -7.98 -2.44 12.70
CA SER A 97 -7.30 -2.36 11.43
C SER A 97 -6.11 -1.41 11.48
N LEU A 98 -5.21 -1.54 10.51
CA LEU A 98 -4.09 -0.60 10.40
C LEU A 98 -4.60 0.80 10.13
N LEU A 99 -5.64 0.91 9.32
CA LEU A 99 -6.23 2.19 9.02
C LEU A 99 -6.78 2.87 10.28
N SER A 100 -7.42 2.10 11.16
CA SER A 100 -7.92 2.66 12.42
C SER A 100 -6.77 3.09 13.33
N THR A 101 -5.69 2.34 13.34
CA THR A 101 -4.54 2.62 14.19
C THR A 101 -3.78 3.87 13.75
N PHE A 102 -3.55 4.00 12.45
CA PHE A 102 -2.71 5.08 11.93
C PHE A 102 -3.49 6.30 11.48
N PHE A 103 -4.76 6.15 11.11
CA PHE A 103 -5.56 7.24 10.55
C PHE A 103 -6.91 7.44 11.21
N ASN A 104 -7.25 6.59 12.18
CA ASN A 104 -8.53 6.66 12.89
C ASN A 104 -9.73 6.56 11.92
N GLU A 105 -9.60 5.71 10.91
CA GLU A 105 -10.65 5.43 9.93
C GLU A 105 -10.88 3.92 9.85
N THR A 106 -12.07 3.52 9.44
CA THR A 106 -12.41 2.10 9.38
C THR A 106 -12.46 1.54 7.96
N TRP A 107 -12.56 2.41 6.97
CA TRP A 107 -12.66 2.00 5.57
C TRP A 107 -11.90 2.96 4.69
N GLY A 108 -11.03 2.43 3.85
CA GLY A 108 -10.17 3.26 3.00
C GLY A 108 -10.27 2.98 1.51
N GLY A 109 -11.16 2.07 1.09
CA GLY A 109 -11.22 1.68 -0.30
C GLY A 109 -11.49 2.85 -1.24
N ASP A 110 -12.45 3.69 -0.90
CA ASP A 110 -12.79 4.84 -1.72
C ASP A 110 -11.66 5.86 -1.75
N ARG A 111 -11.09 6.15 -0.59
CA ARG A 111 -10.05 7.17 -0.50
C ARG A 111 -8.77 6.76 -1.22
N PHE A 112 -8.49 5.46 -1.29
CA PHE A 112 -7.38 4.97 -2.09
C PHE A 112 -7.48 5.51 -3.52
N PHE A 113 -8.66 5.46 -4.11
CA PHE A 113 -8.87 5.92 -5.49
C PHE A 113 -8.95 7.44 -5.59
N VAL A 114 -9.42 8.13 -4.54
CA VAL A 114 -9.35 9.59 -4.49
C VAL A 114 -7.87 10.03 -4.50
N ILE A 115 -7.03 9.35 -3.73
CA ILE A 115 -5.60 9.63 -3.71
C ILE A 115 -5.01 9.40 -5.10
N LEU A 116 -5.37 8.30 -5.74
CA LEU A 116 -4.88 7.97 -7.08
C LEU A 116 -5.27 9.05 -8.10
N ASP A 117 -6.54 9.44 -8.10
CA ASP A 117 -7.02 10.46 -9.02
C ASP A 117 -6.32 11.79 -8.79
N ARG A 118 -6.14 12.17 -7.53
CA ARG A 118 -5.46 13.42 -7.21
C ARG A 118 -3.98 13.38 -7.63
N ALA A 119 -3.33 12.24 -7.39
CA ALA A 119 -1.93 12.08 -7.78
C ALA A 119 -1.75 12.19 -9.29
N LYS A 120 -2.71 11.73 -10.07
CA LYS A 120 -2.67 11.80 -11.53
C LYS A 120 -2.74 13.24 -12.07
N GLN A 121 -3.17 14.18 -11.25
CA GLN A 121 -3.22 15.60 -11.67
C GLN A 121 -1.81 16.16 -11.87
N GLN A 122 -0.82 15.67 -11.13
CA GLN A 122 0.56 16.09 -11.28
C GLN A 122 1.46 14.85 -11.32
N PRO A 123 1.44 14.11 -12.43
CA PRO A 123 2.11 12.81 -12.49
C PRO A 123 3.62 12.89 -12.30
N GLY A 124 4.26 13.95 -12.77
CA GLY A 124 5.69 14.10 -12.59
C GLY A 124 6.09 14.18 -11.13
N ARG A 125 5.33 14.93 -10.34
CA ARG A 125 5.59 15.09 -8.92
C ARG A 125 5.23 13.84 -8.13
N ASN A 126 4.19 13.13 -8.55
CA ASN A 126 3.61 12.04 -7.79
C ASN A 126 3.91 10.66 -8.38
N LEU A 127 4.93 10.57 -9.23
CA LEU A 127 5.23 9.31 -9.92
C LEU A 127 5.47 8.17 -8.95
N ALA A 128 6.23 8.42 -7.89
CA ALA A 128 6.53 7.37 -6.91
C ALA A 128 5.26 6.84 -6.26
N LEU A 129 4.34 7.73 -5.91
CA LEU A 129 3.06 7.33 -5.31
C LEU A 129 2.19 6.57 -6.31
N LEU A 130 2.12 7.06 -7.54
CA LEU A 130 1.34 6.40 -8.59
C LEU A 130 1.82 4.97 -8.83
N GLU A 131 3.14 4.80 -8.90
CA GLU A 131 3.70 3.47 -9.10
C GLU A 131 3.44 2.55 -7.91
N LEU A 132 3.53 3.09 -6.69
CA LEU A 132 3.21 2.29 -5.50
C LEU A 132 1.76 1.83 -5.51
N GLN A 133 0.83 2.74 -5.81
CA GLN A 133 -0.58 2.38 -5.88
C GLN A 133 -0.85 1.37 -6.99
N PHE A 134 -0.14 1.52 -8.11
CA PHE A 134 -0.25 0.56 -9.21
C PHE A 134 0.19 -0.84 -8.76
N VAL A 135 1.28 -0.92 -8.01
CA VAL A 135 1.74 -2.21 -7.46
C VAL A 135 0.68 -2.82 -6.56
N CYS A 136 0.04 -2.01 -5.70
CA CYS A 136 -1.04 -2.51 -4.85
C CYS A 136 -2.18 -3.10 -5.68
N LEU A 137 -2.55 -2.43 -6.78
CA LEU A 137 -3.60 -2.93 -7.67
C LEU A 137 -3.16 -4.22 -8.35
N MET A 138 -1.92 -4.30 -8.79
CA MET A 138 -1.38 -5.51 -9.41
C MET A 138 -1.32 -6.68 -8.44
N LEU A 139 -1.10 -6.40 -7.16
CA LEU A 139 -1.08 -7.43 -6.13
C LEU A 139 -2.48 -7.80 -5.66
N GLY A 140 -3.51 -7.21 -6.25
CA GLY A 140 -4.87 -7.65 -6.07
C GLY A 140 -5.79 -6.73 -5.27
N PHE A 141 -5.36 -5.52 -4.97
CA PHE A 141 -6.23 -4.58 -4.27
C PHE A 141 -7.44 -4.23 -5.16
N GLU A 142 -8.64 -4.32 -4.61
CA GLU A 142 -9.88 -4.06 -5.35
C GLU A 142 -10.72 -2.95 -4.74
N GLY A 143 -10.45 -2.58 -3.49
CA GLY A 143 -11.28 -1.58 -2.81
C GLY A 143 -12.72 -2.05 -2.65
N ASN A 144 -12.88 -3.34 -2.32
CA ASN A 144 -14.21 -3.95 -2.18
C ASN A 144 -15.01 -3.86 -3.49
N ASN A 145 -14.32 -4.19 -4.60
CA ASN A 145 -14.85 -4.13 -5.96
C ASN A 145 -14.98 -2.71 -6.51
N TYR A 146 -14.49 -1.73 -5.79
CA TYR A 146 -14.51 -0.34 -6.25
C TYR A 146 -13.70 -0.16 -7.53
N VAL A 147 -12.69 -1.02 -7.74
CA VAL A 147 -11.84 -0.91 -8.93
C VAL A 147 -12.65 -1.07 -10.21
N LEU A 148 -13.64 -1.94 -10.22
CA LEU A 148 -14.48 -2.13 -11.42
C LEU A 148 -15.30 -0.89 -11.71
N GLU A 149 -15.87 -0.28 -10.69
CA GLU A 149 -16.63 0.94 -10.86
C GLU A 149 -15.75 2.09 -11.32
N TRP A 150 -14.57 2.20 -10.72
CA TRP A 150 -13.61 3.23 -11.08
C TRP A 150 -13.17 3.10 -12.54
N CYS A 151 -12.85 1.87 -12.97
CA CYS A 151 -12.46 1.63 -14.36
C CYS A 151 -13.61 1.93 -15.31
N ARG A 152 -14.83 1.53 -14.95
CA ARG A 152 -15.99 1.77 -15.78
C ARG A 152 -16.21 3.26 -15.98
N SER A 153 -16.08 4.05 -14.92
CA SER A 153 -16.29 5.49 -15.03
C SER A 153 -15.20 6.17 -15.87
N ARG A 154 -14.04 5.56 -16.00
CA ARG A 154 -12.95 6.12 -16.82
C ARG A 154 -13.09 5.78 -18.29
N LEU A 155 -13.85 4.72 -18.61
CA LEU A 155 -14.07 4.32 -20.00
C LEU A 155 -15.23 5.10 -20.63
N ASP A 156 -16.09 5.67 -19.83
CA ASP A 156 -17.17 6.52 -20.32
C ASP A 156 -16.66 7.94 -20.48
#